data_bd10f604d6ce08af489f2db350213a45
#
_entry.id   bd10f604d6ce08af489f2db350213a45
#
_cell.length_a   1.000
_cell.length_b   1.000
_cell.length_c   1.000
_cell.angle_alpha   90.00
_cell.angle_beta   90.00
_cell.angle_gamma   90.00
#
_symmetry.space_group_name_H-M   'P 1'
#
loop_
_entity.id
_entity.type
_entity.pdbx_description
1 polymer ?
#
loop_
_entity_poly.entity_id
_entity_poly.type
_entity_poly.pdbx_seq_one_letter_code
_entity_poly.pdbx_strand_id
1 'polypeptide(L)'
;MSATLPTVAEPRRKATYDDVLAAPEHQVAEILDGELFLSPRPAARHARASSILGGQLVDPFDRESGDPVRPGGWWILDEPEMHLGPDVVVPDIAGWRRERMARIPDAPWFDLAPDWLCEILSPSTAGIDRGRKLRIYAREGVRHVWLLDPLVRTLEVLVLEGSRWSIAAVHGGSDAVRAEPFAAIELELARLWID
;
A
#
# COMPACT_ATOMS: atom_id res chain seq x y z
N MET A 1 -42.60 4.87 -36.38
CA MET A 1 -41.80 4.98 -35.11
C MET A 1 -40.58 4.16 -35.29
N SER A 2 -39.42 4.81 -35.51
CA SER A 2 -38.14 4.12 -35.70
C SER A 2 -37.50 3.93 -34.34
N ALA A 3 -37.36 2.70 -33.89
CA ALA A 3 -36.66 2.38 -32.64
C ALA A 3 -35.14 2.45 -32.89
N THR A 4 -34.50 3.43 -32.29
CA THR A 4 -33.03 3.52 -32.25
C THR A 4 -32.51 2.42 -31.35
N LEU A 5 -31.77 1.46 -31.90
CA LEU A 5 -31.08 0.43 -31.12
C LEU A 5 -30.03 1.09 -30.21
N PRO A 6 -29.84 0.61 -28.97
CA PRO A 6 -28.80 1.13 -28.10
C PRO A 6 -27.44 0.85 -28.74
N THR A 7 -26.62 1.89 -28.87
CA THR A 7 -25.20 1.78 -29.27
C THR A 7 -24.45 0.98 -28.22
N VAL A 8 -23.96 -0.20 -28.60
CA VAL A 8 -23.04 -0.97 -27.77
C VAL A 8 -21.76 -0.14 -27.66
N ALA A 9 -21.42 0.29 -26.44
CA ALA A 9 -20.15 0.98 -26.20
C ALA A 9 -19.00 0.06 -26.61
N GLU A 10 -18.07 0.55 -27.41
CA GLU A 10 -16.85 -0.20 -27.74
C GLU A 10 -16.10 -0.57 -26.45
N PRO A 11 -15.54 -1.78 -26.35
CA PRO A 11 -14.76 -2.18 -25.20
C PRO A 11 -13.56 -1.22 -25.06
N ARG A 12 -13.43 -0.54 -23.94
CA ARG A 12 -12.28 0.32 -23.66
C ARG A 12 -11.00 -0.53 -23.74
N ARG A 13 -9.99 -0.02 -24.45
CA ARG A 13 -8.65 -0.63 -24.46
C ARG A 13 -8.14 -0.76 -23.01
N LYS A 14 -7.60 -1.91 -22.68
CA LYS A 14 -6.91 -2.08 -21.40
C LYS A 14 -5.65 -1.21 -21.36
N ALA A 15 -5.38 -0.63 -20.21
CA ALA A 15 -4.15 0.10 -19.96
C ALA A 15 -2.93 -0.84 -20.03
N THR A 16 -1.80 -0.29 -20.46
CA THR A 16 -0.51 -0.97 -20.57
C THR A 16 0.55 -0.19 -19.80
N TYR A 17 1.70 -0.79 -19.56
CA TYR A 17 2.79 -0.12 -18.87
C TYR A 17 3.28 1.14 -19.61
N ASP A 18 3.18 1.17 -20.94
CA ASP A 18 3.47 2.38 -21.71
C ASP A 18 2.57 3.56 -21.33
N ASP A 19 1.33 3.29 -20.90
CA ASP A 19 0.42 4.33 -20.42
C ASP A 19 0.89 4.88 -19.05
N VAL A 20 1.48 4.03 -18.19
CA VAL A 20 2.12 4.45 -16.93
C VAL A 20 3.34 5.33 -17.23
N LEU A 21 4.21 4.89 -18.12
CA LEU A 21 5.41 5.65 -18.53
C LEU A 21 5.08 6.99 -19.20
N ALA A 22 3.93 7.09 -19.86
CA ALA A 22 3.46 8.32 -20.49
C ALA A 22 2.72 9.26 -19.54
N ALA A 23 2.51 8.85 -18.29
CA ALA A 23 1.80 9.65 -17.30
C ALA A 23 2.59 10.91 -16.92
N PRO A 24 1.92 12.00 -16.49
CA PRO A 24 2.60 13.20 -16.02
C PRO A 24 3.49 12.91 -14.79
N GLU A 25 4.76 13.36 -14.81
CA GLU A 25 5.74 13.12 -13.72
C GLU A 25 5.28 13.58 -12.32
N HIS A 26 4.34 14.50 -12.26
CA HIS A 26 3.79 15.00 -10.99
C HIS A 26 2.61 14.16 -10.45
N GLN A 27 2.30 13.04 -11.07
CA GLN A 27 1.24 12.12 -10.66
C GLN A 27 1.82 10.72 -10.40
N VAL A 28 1.15 9.96 -9.53
CA VAL A 28 1.36 8.53 -9.38
C VAL A 28 0.42 7.83 -10.33
N ALA A 29 0.96 6.98 -11.20
CA ALA A 29 0.20 6.24 -12.20
C ALA A 29 0.15 4.76 -11.83
N GLU A 30 -1.03 4.17 -11.80
CA GLU A 30 -1.28 2.78 -11.46
C GLU A 30 -2.20 2.14 -12.50
N ILE A 31 -2.04 0.84 -12.72
CA ILE A 31 -2.99 0.04 -13.52
C ILE A 31 -3.72 -0.89 -12.58
N LEU A 32 -5.02 -0.70 -12.44
CA LEU A 32 -5.87 -1.51 -11.57
C LEU A 32 -7.00 -2.13 -12.37
N ASP A 33 -7.06 -3.47 -12.44
CA ASP A 33 -8.06 -4.22 -13.23
C ASP A 33 -8.06 -3.82 -14.73
N GLY A 34 -6.90 -3.41 -15.26
CA GLY A 34 -6.72 -2.99 -16.65
C GLY A 34 -7.13 -1.54 -16.95
N GLU A 35 -7.42 -0.72 -15.94
CA GLU A 35 -7.68 0.72 -16.08
C GLU A 35 -6.52 1.53 -15.51
N LEU A 36 -6.14 2.62 -16.20
CA LEU A 36 -5.14 3.56 -15.71
C LEU A 36 -5.76 4.51 -14.69
N PHE A 37 -5.15 4.59 -13.52
CA PHE A 37 -5.47 5.53 -12.45
C PHE A 37 -4.31 6.51 -12.27
N LEU A 38 -4.66 7.79 -12.14
CA LEU A 38 -3.70 8.85 -11.89
C LEU A 38 -4.06 9.55 -10.60
N SER A 39 -3.14 9.53 -9.64
CA SER A 39 -3.30 10.17 -8.33
C SER A 39 -2.36 11.37 -8.19
N PRO A 40 -2.80 12.47 -7.58
CA PRO A 40 -1.92 13.60 -7.32
C PRO A 40 -0.84 13.23 -6.30
N ARG A 41 0.25 13.99 -6.26
CA ARG A 41 1.26 13.85 -5.20
C ARG A 41 0.63 14.04 -3.81
N PRO A 42 1.17 13.36 -2.78
CA PRO A 42 0.62 13.38 -1.43
C PRO A 42 0.48 14.78 -0.84
N ALA A 43 -0.64 15.05 -0.18
CA ALA A 43 -0.80 16.25 0.65
C ALA A 43 0.06 16.20 1.92
N ALA A 44 0.33 17.35 2.56
CA ALA A 44 1.23 17.44 3.71
C ALA A 44 0.92 16.45 4.86
N ARG A 45 -0.36 16.23 5.18
CA ARG A 45 -0.79 15.26 6.22
C ARG A 45 -0.42 13.84 5.85
N HIS A 46 -0.66 13.46 4.61
CA HIS A 46 -0.31 12.15 4.08
C HIS A 46 1.22 11.95 4.09
N ALA A 47 1.98 12.88 3.52
CA ALA A 47 3.44 12.83 3.50
C ALA A 47 4.03 12.77 4.93
N ARG A 48 3.46 13.52 5.88
CA ARG A 48 3.87 13.45 7.29
C ARG A 48 3.64 12.07 7.88
N ALA A 49 2.45 11.50 7.68
CA ALA A 49 2.10 10.19 8.21
C ALA A 49 3.03 9.10 7.64
N SER A 50 3.28 9.11 6.31
CA SER A 50 4.21 8.19 5.65
C SER A 50 5.62 8.30 6.22
N SER A 51 6.19 9.50 6.27
CA SER A 51 7.56 9.72 6.75
C SER A 51 7.76 9.27 8.20
N ILE A 52 6.79 9.52 9.09
CA ILE A 52 6.91 9.12 10.49
C ILE A 52 6.69 7.63 10.67
N LEU A 53 5.71 7.04 9.97
CA LEU A 53 5.49 5.60 10.03
C LEU A 53 6.70 4.84 9.49
N GLY A 54 7.22 5.23 8.31
CA GLY A 54 8.44 4.68 7.74
C GLY A 54 9.61 4.78 8.72
N GLY A 55 9.84 5.95 9.32
CA GLY A 55 10.90 6.13 10.33
C GLY A 55 10.75 5.26 11.57
N GLN A 56 9.53 5.02 12.05
CA GLN A 56 9.28 4.12 13.19
C GLN A 56 9.52 2.65 12.84
N LEU A 57 9.36 2.26 11.57
CA LEU A 57 9.51 0.86 11.13
C LEU A 57 10.93 0.56 10.59
N VAL A 58 11.53 1.47 9.83
CA VAL A 58 12.84 1.24 9.18
C VAL A 58 13.92 0.99 10.20
N ASP A 59 14.05 1.83 11.24
CA ASP A 59 15.14 1.66 12.23
C ASP A 59 15.14 0.28 12.92
N PRO A 60 13.99 -0.23 13.45
CA PRO A 60 14.01 -1.53 14.12
C PRO A 60 13.97 -2.73 13.17
N PHE A 61 13.41 -2.62 11.96
CA PHE A 61 13.11 -3.78 11.12
C PHE A 61 13.91 -3.88 9.83
N ASP A 62 14.33 -2.76 9.21
CA ASP A 62 15.08 -2.82 7.95
C ASP A 62 16.58 -3.05 8.20
N ARG A 63 16.89 -4.24 8.68
CA ARG A 63 18.24 -4.73 8.98
C ARG A 63 18.28 -6.25 9.02
N GLU A 64 19.45 -6.83 9.17
CA GLU A 64 19.58 -8.26 9.43
C GLU A 64 18.89 -8.64 10.75
N SER A 65 18.35 -9.87 10.78
CA SER A 65 17.69 -10.40 11.98
C SER A 65 18.66 -10.74 13.09
N GLY A 66 18.17 -10.75 14.34
CA GLY A 66 18.91 -11.32 15.47
C GLY A 66 19.22 -10.35 16.61
N ASP A 67 18.89 -9.08 16.51
CA ASP A 67 18.97 -8.14 17.63
C ASP A 67 17.65 -8.19 18.43
N PRO A 68 17.68 -8.42 19.77
CA PRO A 68 16.48 -8.52 20.58
C PRO A 68 15.72 -7.19 20.72
N VAL A 69 16.39 -6.05 20.54
CA VAL A 69 15.80 -4.71 20.63
C VAL A 69 15.34 -4.23 19.25
N ARG A 70 16.04 -4.63 18.20
CA ARG A 70 15.80 -4.30 16.80
C ARG A 70 15.67 -5.58 16.01
N PRO A 71 14.46 -6.14 15.90
CA PRO A 71 14.23 -7.49 15.39
C PRO A 71 14.78 -7.75 13.99
N GLY A 72 14.81 -6.75 13.12
CA GLY A 72 15.31 -6.88 11.76
C GLY A 72 14.45 -7.79 10.89
N GLY A 73 15.05 -8.28 9.81
CA GLY A 73 14.47 -9.31 8.95
C GLY A 73 13.55 -8.79 7.83
N TRP A 74 13.53 -7.50 7.59
CA TRP A 74 12.69 -6.89 6.57
C TRP A 74 13.49 -5.99 5.62
N TRP A 75 12.93 -5.80 4.43
CA TRP A 75 13.12 -4.65 3.56
C TRP A 75 11.86 -3.80 3.66
N ILE A 76 11.99 -2.51 3.95
CA ILE A 76 10.86 -1.58 4.05
C ILE A 76 11.12 -0.41 3.11
N LEU A 77 10.22 -0.19 2.16
CA LEU A 77 10.40 0.76 1.08
C LEU A 77 9.19 1.69 0.97
N ASP A 78 9.46 2.96 0.67
CA ASP A 78 8.45 3.97 0.37
C ASP A 78 8.10 3.93 -1.12
N GLU A 79 6.83 4.01 -1.46
CA GLU A 79 6.27 4.08 -2.81
C GLU A 79 6.91 3.10 -3.83
N PRO A 80 7.10 1.80 -3.49
CA PRO A 80 7.67 0.85 -4.44
C PRO A 80 6.66 0.56 -5.55
N GLU A 81 7.10 0.67 -6.82
CA GLU A 81 6.31 0.20 -7.94
C GLU A 81 6.30 -1.33 -7.97
N MET A 82 5.11 -1.91 -8.02
CA MET A 82 4.94 -3.36 -8.04
C MET A 82 4.13 -3.81 -9.23
N HIS A 83 4.64 -4.78 -9.99
CA HIS A 83 3.95 -5.43 -11.10
C HIS A 83 3.34 -6.74 -10.61
N LEU A 84 2.08 -6.71 -10.24
CA LEU A 84 1.36 -7.83 -9.64
C LEU A 84 0.37 -8.43 -10.65
N GLY A 85 0.83 -9.43 -11.41
CA GLY A 85 0.07 -9.99 -12.52
C GLY A 85 -0.17 -8.93 -13.61
N PRO A 86 -1.44 -8.59 -13.95
CA PRO A 86 -1.74 -7.57 -14.95
C PRO A 86 -1.76 -6.14 -14.38
N ASP A 87 -1.61 -5.99 -13.09
CA ASP A 87 -1.75 -4.72 -12.39
C ASP A 87 -0.39 -4.10 -12.06
N VAL A 88 -0.33 -2.78 -12.09
CA VAL A 88 0.80 -1.98 -11.61
C VAL A 88 0.30 -1.15 -10.45
N VAL A 89 0.84 -1.37 -9.26
CA VAL A 89 0.40 -0.73 -8.02
C VAL A 89 1.56 -0.08 -7.28
N VAL A 90 1.28 1.04 -6.64
CA VAL A 90 2.26 1.79 -5.85
C VAL A 90 1.63 2.07 -4.48
N PRO A 91 1.85 1.19 -3.47
CA PRO A 91 1.43 1.49 -2.10
C PRO A 91 2.34 2.55 -1.48
N ASP A 92 1.86 3.25 -0.46
CA ASP A 92 2.66 4.27 0.21
C ASP A 92 3.90 3.70 0.92
N ILE A 93 3.77 2.52 1.56
CA ILE A 93 4.90 1.80 2.15
C ILE A 93 4.66 0.30 1.93
N ALA A 94 5.71 -0.44 1.60
CA ALA A 94 5.64 -1.90 1.55
C ALA A 94 6.85 -2.56 2.21
N GLY A 95 6.65 -3.80 2.68
CA GLY A 95 7.67 -4.57 3.37
C GLY A 95 7.74 -6.02 2.92
N TRP A 96 8.95 -6.48 2.67
CA TRP A 96 9.26 -7.87 2.35
C TRP A 96 10.13 -8.49 3.44
N ARG A 97 9.81 -9.72 3.81
CA ARG A 97 10.73 -10.49 4.65
C ARG A 97 11.99 -10.84 3.88
N ARG A 98 13.16 -10.64 4.48
CA ARG A 98 14.47 -10.96 3.87
C ARG A 98 14.60 -12.45 3.54
N GLU A 99 13.93 -13.33 4.26
CA GLU A 99 13.86 -14.76 3.97
C GLU A 99 13.13 -15.09 2.66
N ARG A 100 12.16 -14.25 2.21
CA ARG A 100 11.46 -14.37 0.94
C ARG A 100 12.17 -13.63 -0.19
N MET A 101 12.75 -12.48 0.11
CA MET A 101 13.50 -11.66 -0.83
C MET A 101 14.91 -11.44 -0.30
N ALA A 102 15.82 -12.37 -0.61
CA ALA A 102 17.20 -12.32 -0.10
C ALA A 102 17.98 -11.07 -0.53
N ARG A 103 17.58 -10.46 -1.67
CA ARG A 103 18.16 -9.23 -2.22
C ARG A 103 17.08 -8.40 -2.87
N ILE A 104 17.17 -7.09 -2.75
CA ILE A 104 16.39 -6.15 -3.57
C ILE A 104 16.80 -6.36 -5.03
N PRO A 105 15.84 -6.53 -5.98
CA PRO A 105 16.15 -6.70 -7.39
C PRO A 105 16.81 -5.45 -7.97
N ASP A 106 17.70 -5.64 -8.93
CA ASP A 106 18.28 -4.55 -9.74
C ASP A 106 17.31 -4.24 -10.89
N ALA A 107 16.13 -3.76 -10.54
CA ALA A 107 15.03 -3.43 -11.45
C ALA A 107 14.25 -2.23 -10.88
N PRO A 108 13.57 -1.44 -11.74
CA PRO A 108 12.80 -0.30 -11.26
C PRO A 108 11.46 -0.67 -10.61
N TRP A 109 11.09 -1.95 -10.58
CA TRP A 109 9.86 -2.46 -9.96
C TRP A 109 10.09 -3.81 -9.27
N PHE A 110 9.07 -4.27 -8.54
CA PHE A 110 9.02 -5.56 -7.86
C PHE A 110 7.94 -6.45 -8.46
N ASP A 111 8.28 -7.69 -8.84
CA ASP A 111 7.32 -8.71 -9.29
C ASP A 111 6.83 -9.58 -8.11
N LEU A 112 7.51 -9.50 -6.97
CA LEU A 112 7.17 -10.27 -5.78
C LEU A 112 6.23 -9.44 -4.89
N ALA A 113 5.03 -9.96 -4.63
CA ALA A 113 4.10 -9.34 -3.67
C ALA A 113 4.73 -9.24 -2.27
N PRO A 114 4.56 -8.12 -1.54
CA PRO A 114 5.11 -7.92 -0.22
C PRO A 114 4.42 -8.81 0.84
N ASP A 115 5.06 -8.95 2.00
CA ASP A 115 4.46 -9.60 3.17
C ASP A 115 3.52 -8.68 3.92
N TRP A 116 3.77 -7.38 3.83
CA TRP A 116 3.00 -6.31 4.44
C TRP A 116 3.06 -5.06 3.57
N LEU A 117 1.99 -4.30 3.59
CA LEU A 117 1.97 -2.93 3.04
C LEU A 117 1.06 -2.01 3.87
N CYS A 118 1.25 -0.71 3.68
CA CYS A 118 0.40 0.33 4.23
C CYS A 118 -0.07 1.27 3.13
N GLU A 119 -1.38 1.54 3.10
CA GLU A 119 -1.99 2.62 2.33
C GLU A 119 -2.35 3.75 3.29
N ILE A 120 -1.92 4.96 2.98
CA ILE A 120 -2.27 6.16 3.73
C ILE A 120 -3.41 6.85 3.01
N LEU A 121 -4.56 6.77 3.60
CA LEU A 121 -5.81 7.17 2.97
C LEU A 121 -5.90 8.68 2.77
N SER A 122 -6.42 9.06 1.62
CA SER A 122 -6.82 10.42 1.29
C SER A 122 -8.26 10.46 0.78
N PRO A 123 -8.96 11.59 0.84
CA PRO A 123 -10.32 11.68 0.29
C PRO A 123 -10.43 11.30 -1.18
N SER A 124 -9.36 11.46 -1.96
CA SER A 124 -9.34 11.14 -3.39
C SER A 124 -9.07 9.68 -3.69
N THR A 125 -8.34 8.96 -2.84
CA THR A 125 -7.88 7.58 -3.09
C THR A 125 -8.52 6.53 -2.21
N ALA A 126 -9.06 6.87 -1.03
CA ALA A 126 -9.58 5.93 -0.05
C ALA A 126 -10.59 4.90 -0.61
N GLY A 127 -11.41 5.27 -1.59
CA GLY A 127 -12.34 4.35 -2.24
C GLY A 127 -11.63 3.31 -3.12
N ILE A 128 -10.51 3.68 -3.76
CA ILE A 128 -9.67 2.80 -4.58
C ILE A 128 -8.87 1.88 -3.65
N ASP A 129 -8.25 2.44 -2.62
CA ASP A 129 -7.41 1.72 -1.65
C ASP A 129 -8.22 0.64 -0.93
N ARG A 130 -9.40 1.01 -0.38
CA ARG A 130 -10.33 0.09 0.32
C ARG A 130 -11.06 -0.88 -0.61
N GLY A 131 -11.07 -0.63 -1.89
CA GLY A 131 -11.81 -1.42 -2.88
C GLY A 131 -10.89 -2.23 -3.80
N ARG A 132 -10.43 -1.62 -4.89
CA ARG A 132 -9.68 -2.30 -5.94
C ARG A 132 -8.33 -2.81 -5.45
N LYS A 133 -7.54 -1.97 -4.77
CA LYS A 133 -6.21 -2.34 -4.30
C LYS A 133 -6.28 -3.48 -3.28
N LEU A 134 -7.20 -3.45 -2.31
CA LEU A 134 -7.38 -4.58 -1.38
C LEU A 134 -7.72 -5.90 -2.09
N ARG A 135 -8.50 -5.89 -3.19
CA ARG A 135 -8.78 -7.11 -3.96
C ARG A 135 -7.52 -7.64 -4.67
N ILE A 136 -6.73 -6.73 -5.25
CA ILE A 136 -5.46 -7.07 -5.89
C ILE A 136 -4.52 -7.68 -4.85
N TYR A 137 -4.32 -7.03 -3.71
CA TYR A 137 -3.46 -7.52 -2.63
C TYR A 137 -3.91 -8.89 -2.08
N ALA A 138 -5.21 -9.12 -1.94
CA ALA A 138 -5.74 -10.43 -1.53
C ALA A 138 -5.45 -11.53 -2.58
N ARG A 139 -5.65 -11.22 -3.87
CA ARG A 139 -5.36 -12.14 -4.99
C ARG A 139 -3.88 -12.52 -5.02
N GLU A 140 -2.99 -11.57 -4.77
CA GLU A 140 -1.54 -11.77 -4.78
C GLU A 140 -0.98 -12.31 -3.45
N GLY A 141 -1.85 -12.54 -2.46
CA GLY A 141 -1.49 -13.18 -1.21
C GLY A 141 -0.71 -12.30 -0.23
N VAL A 142 -0.82 -10.97 -0.34
CA VAL A 142 -0.29 -10.06 0.68
C VAL A 142 -0.93 -10.40 2.02
N ARG A 143 -0.10 -10.67 3.04
CA ARG A 143 -0.63 -11.22 4.29
C ARG A 143 -1.20 -10.17 5.23
N HIS A 144 -0.58 -9.00 5.28
CA HIS A 144 -0.99 -7.90 6.17
C HIS A 144 -1.11 -6.61 5.37
N VAL A 145 -2.21 -5.89 5.59
CA VAL A 145 -2.40 -4.54 5.05
C VAL A 145 -2.80 -3.62 6.20
N TRP A 146 -2.14 -2.48 6.27
CA TRP A 146 -2.55 -1.39 7.13
C TRP A 146 -3.24 -0.31 6.30
N LEU A 147 -4.35 0.20 6.81
CA LEU A 147 -5.02 1.38 6.28
C LEU A 147 -4.91 2.49 7.32
N LEU A 148 -4.08 3.47 7.03
CA LEU A 148 -3.82 4.61 7.91
C LEU A 148 -4.59 5.82 7.41
N ASP A 149 -5.49 6.35 8.23
CA ASP A 149 -6.26 7.55 7.88
C ASP A 149 -5.83 8.74 8.75
N PRO A 150 -5.05 9.69 8.19
CA PRO A 150 -4.55 10.84 8.94
C PRO A 150 -5.62 11.91 9.20
N LEU A 151 -6.80 11.85 8.56
CA LEU A 151 -7.90 12.79 8.79
C LEU A 151 -8.71 12.40 10.03
N VAL A 152 -9.09 11.11 10.12
CA VAL A 152 -9.83 10.60 11.27
C VAL A 152 -8.92 10.00 12.35
N ARG A 153 -7.60 10.00 12.11
CA ARG A 153 -6.54 9.55 13.03
C ARG A 153 -6.71 8.11 13.47
N THR A 154 -6.85 7.21 12.48
CA THR A 154 -7.02 5.77 12.72
C THR A 154 -6.00 4.93 11.96
N LEU A 155 -5.66 3.79 12.53
CA LEU A 155 -4.89 2.71 11.93
C LEU A 155 -5.74 1.43 11.97
N GLU A 156 -6.14 0.93 10.81
CA GLU A 156 -6.79 -0.38 10.67
C GLU A 156 -5.75 -1.42 10.28
N VAL A 157 -5.70 -2.51 11.01
CA VAL A 157 -4.81 -3.65 10.76
C VAL A 157 -5.63 -4.78 10.15
N LEU A 158 -5.35 -5.09 8.89
CA LEU A 158 -6.03 -6.14 8.15
C LEU A 158 -5.11 -7.35 8.00
N VAL A 159 -5.67 -8.55 8.16
CA VAL A 159 -4.98 -9.84 7.94
C VAL A 159 -5.75 -10.64 6.92
N LEU A 160 -5.02 -11.23 5.97
CA LEU A 160 -5.62 -12.08 4.94
C LEU A 160 -5.88 -13.50 5.51
N GLU A 161 -7.15 -13.89 5.56
CA GLU A 161 -7.61 -15.23 5.94
C GLU A 161 -8.21 -15.93 4.73
N GLY A 162 -7.44 -16.83 4.14
CA GLY A 162 -7.80 -17.43 2.85
C GLY A 162 -7.81 -16.39 1.73
N SER A 163 -9.00 -15.96 1.28
CA SER A 163 -9.17 -14.91 0.26
C SER A 163 -9.91 -13.68 0.78
N ARG A 164 -10.08 -13.55 2.10
CA ARG A 164 -10.85 -12.47 2.72
C ARG A 164 -10.01 -11.70 3.71
N TRP A 165 -10.21 -10.39 3.73
CA TRP A 165 -9.65 -9.54 4.76
C TRP A 165 -10.46 -9.61 6.04
N SER A 166 -9.77 -9.89 7.16
CA SER A 166 -10.29 -9.76 8.52
C SER A 166 -9.66 -8.53 9.17
N ILE A 167 -10.45 -7.72 9.86
CA ILE A 167 -9.95 -6.61 10.66
C ILE A 167 -9.43 -7.21 11.97
N ALA A 168 -8.11 -7.27 12.13
CA ALA A 168 -7.47 -7.78 13.34
C ALA A 168 -7.51 -6.76 14.48
N ALA A 169 -7.36 -5.47 14.15
CA ALA A 169 -7.42 -4.37 15.12
C ALA A 169 -7.76 -3.04 14.44
N VAL A 170 -8.32 -2.12 15.23
CA VAL A 170 -8.45 -0.71 14.87
C VAL A 170 -7.94 0.11 16.05
N HIS A 171 -6.97 0.97 15.78
CA HIS A 171 -6.36 1.86 16.75
C HIS A 171 -6.61 3.31 16.37
N GLY A 172 -6.50 4.23 17.30
CA GLY A 172 -6.76 5.64 16.98
C GLY A 172 -6.19 6.65 17.96
N GLY A 173 -6.32 7.91 17.60
CA GLY A 173 -5.93 9.02 18.44
C GLY A 173 -4.44 9.03 18.80
N SER A 174 -4.14 9.07 20.09
CA SER A 174 -2.77 9.13 20.62
C SER A 174 -2.27 7.79 21.18
N ASP A 175 -2.87 6.67 20.77
CA ASP A 175 -2.50 5.36 21.27
C ASP A 175 -1.04 5.02 20.94
N ALA A 176 -0.40 4.31 21.89
CA ALA A 176 0.83 3.60 21.66
C ALA A 176 0.47 2.12 21.44
N VAL A 177 0.77 1.58 20.24
CA VAL A 177 0.20 0.30 19.82
C VAL A 177 1.25 -0.69 19.35
N ARG A 178 0.94 -1.97 19.50
CA ARG A 178 1.69 -3.08 18.94
C ARG A 178 0.84 -3.75 17.87
N ALA A 179 1.16 -3.49 16.60
CA ALA A 179 0.37 -3.93 15.47
C ALA A 179 1.13 -4.97 14.63
N GLU A 180 0.48 -6.10 14.33
CA GLU A 180 1.06 -7.11 13.44
C GLU A 180 1.25 -6.58 12.01
N PRO A 181 2.38 -6.94 11.34
CA PRO A 181 3.39 -7.93 11.74
C PRO A 181 4.55 -7.35 12.57
N PHE A 182 4.46 -6.11 13.03
CA PHE A 182 5.51 -5.37 13.73
C PHE A 182 5.26 -5.23 15.24
N ALA A 183 4.50 -6.15 15.83
CA ALA A 183 4.13 -6.12 17.26
C ALA A 183 5.32 -6.21 18.24
N ALA A 184 6.53 -6.49 17.75
CA ALA A 184 7.74 -6.49 18.56
C ALA A 184 8.11 -5.12 19.13
N ILE A 185 7.67 -4.05 18.48
CA ILE A 185 7.87 -2.68 18.95
C ILE A 185 6.53 -2.01 19.27
N GLU A 186 6.61 -0.87 19.94
CA GLU A 186 5.48 0.02 20.16
C GLU A 186 5.52 1.19 19.18
N LEU A 187 4.41 1.43 18.47
CA LEU A 187 4.24 2.51 17.53
C LEU A 187 3.50 3.66 18.22
N GLU A 188 4.05 4.86 18.15
CA GLU A 188 3.46 6.07 18.70
C GLU A 188 2.56 6.75 17.65
N LEU A 189 1.24 6.44 17.65
CA LEU A 189 0.31 6.99 16.65
C LEU A 189 0.20 8.52 16.71
N ALA A 190 0.31 9.11 17.90
CA ALA A 190 0.26 10.56 18.07
C ALA A 190 1.27 11.31 17.17
N ARG A 191 2.41 10.71 16.87
CA ARG A 191 3.46 11.33 16.03
C ARG A 191 3.11 11.40 14.55
N LEU A 192 2.16 10.56 14.09
CA LEU A 192 1.74 10.48 12.70
C LEU A 192 0.88 11.68 12.29
N TRP A 193 0.19 12.28 13.25
CA TRP A 193 -0.81 13.31 12.97
C TRP A 193 -0.22 14.72 12.95
N ILE A 194 -0.85 15.59 12.18
CA ILE A 194 -0.65 17.05 12.22
C ILE A 194 -1.86 17.65 12.92
N ASP A 195 -1.64 18.51 13.87
CA ASP A 195 -2.68 19.30 14.54
C ASP A 195 -3.25 20.41 13.65
#